data_2967e166703e53ce6ef8842e1286be7b
#
_entry.id   2967e166703e53ce6ef8842e1286be7b
#
_cell.length_a   1.000
_cell.length_b   1.000
_cell.length_c   1.000
_cell.angle_alpha   90.00
_cell.angle_beta   90.00
_cell.angle_gamma   90.00
#
_symmetry.space_group_name_H-M   'P 1'
#
loop_
_entity.id
_entity.type
_entity.pdbx_description
1 polymer ?
#
loop_
_entity_poly.entity_id
_entity_poly.type
_entity_poly.pdbx_seq_one_letter_code
_entity_poly.pdbx_strand_id
1 'polypeptide(L)'
;ADKRDYTMTMDVREMMRRSSNVGFVLVGRKIGADDFATYVDKWGIGHSSGVDFPGESLGIVKERDQYDGATLGAMSFGQALSVSPIEVARAVGGIANGGVMMTPHFYKSSKGDEKDWGEGDRAISEEAASQVTSCMQTVVAEGTGVGGAVDGYDVAGKTGTAERADENGGYLKENYMSSFMGFAPAQSPKVLCYITLDGTPSGSDAAAVPFQSIMASALDVLGVPRTK
;
A
#
# COMPACT_ATOMS: atom_id res chain seq x y z
N ALA A 1 8.03 -14.61 10.98
CA ALA A 1 8.39 -13.91 12.23
C ALA A 1 9.53 -12.94 11.95
N ASP A 2 9.48 -11.76 12.54
CA ASP A 2 10.56 -10.78 12.43
C ASP A 2 11.82 -11.35 13.09
N LYS A 3 12.88 -11.55 12.29
CA LYS A 3 14.15 -12.12 12.77
C LYS A 3 15.05 -11.10 13.45
N ARG A 4 14.62 -9.82 13.50
CA ARG A 4 15.38 -8.74 14.10
C ARG A 4 15.02 -8.62 15.58
N ASP A 5 16.05 -8.47 16.43
CA ASP A 5 15.85 -8.22 17.85
C ASP A 5 15.50 -6.73 18.06
N TYR A 6 14.32 -6.48 18.59
CA TYR A 6 13.87 -5.13 18.93
C TYR A 6 13.74 -4.97 20.44
N THR A 7 14.81 -4.53 21.06
CA THR A 7 14.82 -4.11 22.47
C THR A 7 14.60 -2.61 22.63
N MET A 8 14.23 -1.92 21.56
CA MET A 8 14.11 -0.46 21.53
C MET A 8 12.64 0.00 21.47
N THR A 9 12.38 1.17 22.03
CA THR A 9 11.12 1.90 21.77
C THR A 9 11.15 2.49 20.38
N MET A 10 10.10 2.29 19.59
CA MET A 10 9.94 2.84 18.25
C MET A 10 8.67 3.68 18.19
N ASP A 11 8.75 4.82 17.53
CA ASP A 11 7.56 5.54 17.07
C ASP A 11 7.02 4.91 15.78
N VAL A 12 5.89 5.43 15.29
CA VAL A 12 5.24 4.93 14.06
C VAL A 12 6.14 5.11 12.84
N ARG A 13 6.91 6.20 12.78
CA ARG A 13 7.85 6.48 11.68
C ARG A 13 8.94 5.42 11.60
N GLU A 14 9.58 5.13 12.73
CA GLU A 14 10.64 4.13 12.79
C GLU A 14 10.11 2.71 12.53
N MET A 15 8.90 2.41 13.02
CA MET A 15 8.21 1.17 12.73
C MET A 15 7.96 0.99 11.23
N MET A 16 7.48 2.01 10.54
CA MET A 16 7.27 1.99 9.08
C MET A 16 8.58 1.92 8.32
N ARG A 17 9.60 2.71 8.72
CA ARG A 17 10.93 2.73 8.11
C ARG A 17 11.57 1.35 8.10
N ARG A 18 11.46 0.62 9.21
CA ARG A 18 11.98 -0.76 9.36
C ARG A 18 11.05 -1.83 8.84
N SER A 19 9.80 -1.50 8.53
CA SER A 19 8.75 -2.48 8.22
C SER A 19 8.62 -3.54 9.33
N SER A 20 8.47 -3.09 10.59
CA SER A 20 8.44 -3.96 11.76
C SER A 20 7.10 -4.67 11.90
N ASN A 21 7.04 -5.96 11.60
CA ASN A 21 5.82 -6.77 11.79
C ASN A 21 5.37 -6.77 13.26
N VAL A 22 6.32 -6.88 14.20
CA VAL A 22 6.02 -6.82 15.64
C VAL A 22 5.39 -5.47 16.02
N GLY A 23 5.94 -4.37 15.51
CA GLY A 23 5.39 -3.04 15.72
C GLY A 23 3.95 -2.91 15.21
N PHE A 24 3.69 -3.37 13.99
CA PHE A 24 2.33 -3.35 13.42
C PHE A 24 1.35 -4.21 14.21
N VAL A 25 1.75 -5.40 14.68
CA VAL A 25 0.91 -6.24 15.57
C VAL A 25 0.56 -5.52 16.85
N LEU A 26 1.52 -4.85 17.49
CA LEU A 26 1.27 -4.09 18.74
C LEU A 26 0.32 -2.92 18.50
N VAL A 27 0.46 -2.21 17.38
CA VAL A 27 -0.46 -1.12 17.00
C VAL A 27 -1.86 -1.67 16.69
N GLY A 28 -1.99 -2.74 15.90
CA GLY A 28 -3.27 -3.36 15.60
C GLY A 28 -4.00 -3.84 16.87
N ARG A 29 -3.27 -4.45 17.80
CA ARG A 29 -3.85 -4.84 19.10
C ARG A 29 -4.29 -3.64 19.95
N LYS A 30 -3.57 -2.52 19.86
CA LYS A 30 -3.95 -1.29 20.58
C LYS A 30 -5.17 -0.62 19.96
N ILE A 31 -5.32 -0.66 18.63
CA ILE A 31 -6.52 -0.20 17.92
C ILE A 31 -7.72 -1.06 18.32
N GLY A 32 -7.53 -2.37 18.42
CA GLY A 32 -8.59 -3.32 18.71
C GLY A 32 -9.31 -3.78 17.43
N ALA A 33 -10.00 -4.90 17.56
CA ALA A 33 -10.58 -5.58 16.40
C ALA A 33 -11.75 -4.83 15.75
N ASP A 34 -12.56 -4.12 16.55
CA ASP A 34 -13.74 -3.40 16.04
C ASP A 34 -13.33 -2.17 15.23
N ASP A 35 -12.43 -1.35 15.76
CA ASP A 35 -11.93 -0.19 15.03
C ASP A 35 -11.08 -0.62 13.83
N PHE A 36 -10.28 -1.67 13.95
CA PHE A 36 -9.49 -2.20 12.85
C PHE A 36 -10.39 -2.65 11.69
N ALA A 37 -11.44 -3.44 11.95
CA ALA A 37 -12.41 -3.86 10.94
C ALA A 37 -13.14 -2.68 10.32
N THR A 38 -13.53 -1.68 11.13
CA THR A 38 -14.15 -0.44 10.65
C THR A 38 -13.24 0.28 9.65
N TYR A 39 -11.94 0.33 9.89
CA TYR A 39 -11.00 0.95 8.95
C TYR A 39 -10.73 0.08 7.73
N VAL A 40 -10.69 -1.26 7.84
CA VAL A 40 -10.62 -2.15 6.68
C VAL A 40 -11.78 -1.87 5.72
N ASP A 41 -13.00 -1.75 6.25
CA ASP A 41 -14.20 -1.41 5.49
C ASP A 41 -14.12 0.00 4.89
N LYS A 42 -13.75 1.01 5.68
CA LYS A 42 -13.59 2.40 5.20
C LYS A 42 -12.57 2.55 4.08
N TRP A 43 -11.53 1.70 4.05
CA TRP A 43 -10.56 1.67 2.97
C TRP A 43 -11.04 0.87 1.76
N GLY A 44 -12.26 0.34 1.79
CA GLY A 44 -12.87 -0.43 0.72
C GLY A 44 -12.15 -1.75 0.42
N ILE A 45 -11.44 -2.29 1.41
CA ILE A 45 -10.74 -3.57 1.29
C ILE A 45 -11.76 -4.71 1.35
N GLY A 46 -11.76 -5.57 0.33
CA GLY A 46 -12.77 -6.62 0.16
C GLY A 46 -14.03 -6.17 -0.57
N HIS A 47 -14.07 -4.94 -1.06
CA HIS A 47 -15.19 -4.38 -1.80
C HIS A 47 -14.80 -4.01 -3.23
N SER A 48 -15.80 -3.93 -4.12
CA SER A 48 -15.55 -3.44 -5.48
C SER A 48 -15.02 -2.01 -5.46
N SER A 49 -13.98 -1.75 -6.22
CA SER A 49 -13.43 -0.40 -6.38
C SER A 49 -14.32 0.51 -7.23
N GLY A 50 -15.27 -0.08 -7.99
CA GLY A 50 -16.10 0.63 -8.96
C GLY A 50 -15.39 0.93 -10.27
N VAL A 51 -14.24 0.32 -10.53
CA VAL A 51 -13.50 0.50 -11.80
C VAL A 51 -14.37 0.11 -12.98
N ASP A 52 -14.33 0.89 -14.04
CA ASP A 52 -15.06 0.67 -15.28
C ASP A 52 -14.41 -0.38 -16.19
N PHE A 53 -13.91 -1.46 -15.58
CA PHE A 53 -13.28 -2.57 -16.26
C PHE A 53 -13.81 -3.89 -15.71
N PRO A 54 -14.19 -4.86 -16.59
CA PRO A 54 -14.75 -6.12 -16.15
C PRO A 54 -13.70 -7.05 -15.54
N GLY A 55 -14.14 -7.95 -14.63
CA GLY A 55 -13.30 -9.00 -14.07
C GLY A 55 -12.54 -8.59 -12.81
N GLU A 56 -12.97 -7.55 -12.11
CA GLU A 56 -12.42 -7.20 -10.79
C GLU A 56 -12.62 -8.35 -9.80
N SER A 57 -11.56 -8.72 -9.07
CA SER A 57 -11.63 -9.66 -7.95
C SER A 57 -11.73 -8.87 -6.64
N LEU A 58 -12.61 -9.30 -5.75
CA LEU A 58 -12.77 -8.70 -4.42
C LEU A 58 -11.78 -9.26 -3.39
N GLY A 59 -10.87 -10.14 -3.82
CA GLY A 59 -9.94 -10.78 -2.91
C GLY A 59 -10.60 -11.70 -1.88
N ILE A 60 -9.96 -11.88 -0.73
CA ILE A 60 -10.44 -12.66 0.40
C ILE A 60 -10.14 -11.87 1.67
N VAL A 61 -11.15 -11.33 2.29
CA VAL A 61 -11.06 -10.57 3.54
C VAL A 61 -12.01 -11.20 4.56
N LYS A 62 -11.53 -11.43 5.77
CA LYS A 62 -12.34 -11.98 6.84
C LYS A 62 -13.32 -10.94 7.38
N GLU A 63 -14.53 -11.38 7.65
CA GLU A 63 -15.52 -10.57 8.36
C GLU A 63 -15.09 -10.34 9.83
N ARG A 64 -15.64 -9.30 10.45
CA ARG A 64 -15.26 -8.91 11.83
C ARG A 64 -15.45 -10.03 12.84
N ASP A 65 -16.49 -10.81 12.73
CA ASP A 65 -16.82 -11.94 13.63
C ASP A 65 -15.84 -13.11 13.51
N GLN A 66 -15.05 -13.15 12.44
CA GLN A 66 -13.98 -14.13 12.20
C GLN A 66 -12.61 -13.70 12.77
N TYR A 67 -12.53 -12.50 13.38
CA TYR A 67 -11.28 -12.01 13.95
C TYR A 67 -11.02 -12.66 15.32
N ASP A 68 -10.02 -13.52 15.33
CA ASP A 68 -9.35 -13.96 16.57
C ASP A 68 -8.07 -13.15 16.80
N GLY A 69 -7.37 -13.42 17.89
CA GLY A 69 -6.13 -12.71 18.22
C GLY A 69 -5.00 -12.96 17.20
N ALA A 70 -5.00 -14.11 16.52
CA ALA A 70 -4.04 -14.43 15.47
C ALA A 70 -4.37 -13.70 14.16
N THR A 71 -5.65 -13.68 13.79
CA THR A 71 -6.15 -12.98 12.58
C THR A 71 -5.86 -11.47 12.66
N LEU A 72 -6.25 -10.80 13.74
CA LEU A 72 -5.98 -9.37 13.91
C LEU A 72 -4.48 -9.06 13.83
N GLY A 73 -3.67 -9.89 14.51
CA GLY A 73 -2.21 -9.73 14.45
C GLY A 73 -1.64 -9.88 13.05
N ALA A 74 -2.08 -10.90 12.31
CA ALA A 74 -1.62 -11.16 10.95
C ALA A 74 -2.05 -10.05 9.97
N MET A 75 -3.31 -9.63 10.01
CA MET A 75 -3.84 -8.56 9.17
C MET A 75 -3.13 -7.23 9.42
N SER A 76 -2.69 -6.95 10.65
CA SER A 76 -1.98 -5.71 11.00
C SER A 76 -0.68 -5.49 10.23
N PHE A 77 -0.05 -6.54 9.71
CA PHE A 77 1.13 -6.42 8.84
C PHE A 77 0.92 -6.99 7.42
N GLY A 78 -0.35 -7.13 7.00
CA GLY A 78 -0.69 -7.46 5.62
C GLY A 78 -0.70 -8.95 5.29
N GLN A 79 -0.94 -9.82 6.28
CA GLN A 79 -1.12 -11.26 6.11
C GLN A 79 -2.58 -11.65 6.44
N ALA A 80 -2.95 -12.89 6.17
CA ALA A 80 -4.30 -13.43 6.40
C ALA A 80 -5.43 -12.70 5.65
N LEU A 81 -5.09 -12.01 4.56
CA LEU A 81 -6.03 -11.43 3.60
C LEU A 81 -5.43 -11.51 2.19
N SER A 82 -6.28 -11.48 1.19
CA SER A 82 -5.91 -11.33 -0.22
C SER A 82 -6.66 -10.15 -0.79
N VAL A 83 -5.95 -9.27 -1.48
CA VAL A 83 -6.51 -8.04 -2.07
C VAL A 83 -6.08 -7.91 -3.51
N SER A 84 -6.93 -7.31 -4.34
CA SER A 84 -6.57 -7.05 -5.73
C SER A 84 -5.60 -5.86 -5.84
N PRO A 85 -4.76 -5.80 -6.88
CA PRO A 85 -3.90 -4.65 -7.13
C PRO A 85 -4.65 -3.32 -7.21
N ILE A 86 -5.86 -3.32 -7.73
CA ILE A 86 -6.66 -2.09 -7.87
C ILE A 86 -7.19 -1.59 -6.52
N GLU A 87 -7.55 -2.49 -5.59
CA GLU A 87 -7.91 -2.11 -4.21
C GLU A 87 -6.73 -1.45 -3.50
N VAL A 88 -5.53 -2.04 -3.62
CA VAL A 88 -4.30 -1.45 -3.05
C VAL A 88 -4.03 -0.09 -3.67
N ALA A 89 -4.11 0.04 -4.99
CA ALA A 89 -3.90 1.31 -5.68
C ALA A 89 -4.93 2.37 -5.25
N ARG A 90 -6.22 2.01 -5.11
CA ARG A 90 -7.27 2.90 -4.61
C ARG A 90 -6.98 3.37 -3.18
N ALA A 91 -6.63 2.46 -2.28
CA ALA A 91 -6.33 2.78 -0.90
C ALA A 91 -5.10 3.71 -0.78
N VAL A 92 -4.00 3.39 -1.45
CA VAL A 92 -2.79 4.24 -1.45
C VAL A 92 -3.04 5.56 -2.18
N GLY A 93 -3.86 5.55 -3.23
CA GLY A 93 -4.37 6.76 -3.89
C GLY A 93 -5.12 7.66 -2.94
N GLY A 94 -5.91 7.09 -2.00
CA GLY A 94 -6.57 7.83 -0.94
C GLY A 94 -5.58 8.53 0.00
N ILE A 95 -4.47 7.90 0.37
CA ILE A 95 -3.40 8.56 1.14
C ILE A 95 -2.81 9.72 0.34
N ALA A 96 -2.46 9.48 -0.92
CA ALA A 96 -1.90 10.48 -1.82
C ALA A 96 -2.85 11.66 -2.07
N ASN A 97 -4.16 11.44 -1.97
CA ASN A 97 -5.22 12.43 -2.17
C ASN A 97 -5.78 12.98 -0.85
N GLY A 98 -4.94 13.15 0.17
CA GLY A 98 -5.33 13.80 1.43
C GLY A 98 -6.40 13.04 2.22
N GLY A 99 -6.47 11.73 2.10
CA GLY A 99 -7.38 10.84 2.83
C GLY A 99 -8.72 10.57 2.13
N VAL A 100 -8.88 10.99 0.87
CA VAL A 100 -10.09 10.76 0.06
C VAL A 100 -9.80 9.75 -1.04
N MET A 101 -10.48 8.60 -0.99
CA MET A 101 -10.40 7.57 -2.02
C MET A 101 -11.30 7.91 -3.19
N MET A 102 -10.74 7.92 -4.41
CA MET A 102 -11.50 8.12 -5.64
C MET A 102 -11.84 6.77 -6.28
N THR A 103 -12.87 6.78 -7.13
CA THR A 103 -13.17 5.64 -7.99
C THR A 103 -12.12 5.56 -9.10
N PRO A 104 -11.32 4.48 -9.18
CA PRO A 104 -10.39 4.29 -10.29
C PRO A 104 -11.18 4.10 -11.60
N HIS A 105 -10.69 4.67 -12.71
CA HIS A 105 -11.38 4.56 -13.99
C HIS A 105 -10.43 4.73 -15.17
N PHE A 106 -10.78 4.11 -16.29
CA PHE A 106 -10.10 4.25 -17.58
C PHE A 106 -10.80 5.28 -18.48
N TYR A 107 -12.12 5.36 -18.39
CA TYR A 107 -12.90 6.30 -19.20
C TYR A 107 -12.84 7.70 -18.61
N LYS A 108 -12.39 8.65 -19.39
CA LYS A 108 -12.41 10.08 -19.03
C LYS A 108 -13.54 10.80 -19.75
N SER A 109 -13.54 10.78 -21.07
CA SER A 109 -14.52 11.50 -21.89
C SER A 109 -14.63 10.92 -23.29
N SER A 110 -15.77 11.14 -23.94
CA SER A 110 -15.97 10.86 -25.38
C SER A 110 -16.79 11.96 -26.00
N LYS A 111 -16.29 12.57 -27.08
CA LYS A 111 -16.98 13.63 -27.83
C LYS A 111 -17.46 14.82 -26.98
N GLY A 112 -16.69 15.14 -25.90
CA GLY A 112 -17.04 16.24 -24.99
C GLY A 112 -18.02 15.88 -23.90
N ASP A 113 -18.46 14.63 -23.81
CA ASP A 113 -19.30 14.11 -22.73
C ASP A 113 -18.37 13.50 -21.66
N GLU A 114 -18.23 14.19 -20.52
CA GLU A 114 -17.41 13.74 -19.38
C GLU A 114 -18.29 13.00 -18.38
N LYS A 115 -17.85 11.83 -17.93
CA LYS A 115 -18.51 11.08 -16.86
C LYS A 115 -18.12 11.67 -15.51
N ASP A 116 -19.12 11.97 -14.69
CA ASP A 116 -18.90 12.29 -13.28
C ASP A 116 -18.62 11.00 -12.49
N TRP A 117 -17.46 10.96 -11.86
CA TRP A 117 -17.00 9.83 -11.02
C TRP A 117 -17.21 10.08 -9.51
N GLY A 118 -17.87 11.19 -9.17
CA GLY A 118 -18.18 11.58 -7.79
C GLY A 118 -17.00 12.22 -7.05
N GLU A 119 -17.27 12.60 -5.81
CA GLU A 119 -16.31 13.32 -4.95
C GLU A 119 -15.37 12.40 -4.18
N GLY A 120 -15.60 11.08 -4.24
CA GLY A 120 -14.85 10.08 -3.48
C GLY A 120 -15.27 9.96 -2.01
N ASP A 121 -14.68 8.98 -1.33
CA ASP A 121 -14.99 8.63 0.05
C ASP A 121 -13.83 8.99 0.98
N ARG A 122 -14.07 9.78 2.00
CA ARG A 122 -13.05 10.12 2.99
C ARG A 122 -12.85 8.97 3.99
N ALA A 123 -11.68 8.31 3.91
CA ALA A 123 -11.29 7.26 4.83
C ALA A 123 -10.59 7.79 6.10
N ILE A 124 -9.73 8.82 5.96
CA ILE A 124 -8.99 9.45 7.06
C ILE A 124 -8.93 10.97 6.89
N SER A 125 -8.53 11.68 7.93
CA SER A 125 -8.29 13.12 7.87
C SER A 125 -7.09 13.47 6.97
N GLU A 126 -7.08 14.68 6.44
CA GLU A 126 -5.96 15.21 5.66
C GLU A 126 -4.66 15.22 6.48
N GLU A 127 -4.76 15.58 7.76
CA GLU A 127 -3.61 15.54 8.68
C GLU A 127 -3.04 14.12 8.81
N ALA A 128 -3.88 13.10 9.03
CA ALA A 128 -3.43 11.72 9.10
C ALA A 128 -2.79 11.24 7.79
N ALA A 129 -3.38 11.59 6.65
CA ALA A 129 -2.82 11.28 5.32
C ALA A 129 -1.44 11.92 5.12
N SER A 130 -1.27 13.18 5.52
CA SER A 130 0.01 13.90 5.48
C SER A 130 1.06 13.24 6.38
N GLN A 131 0.70 12.85 7.61
CA GLN A 131 1.60 12.15 8.52
C GLN A 131 2.05 10.79 7.96
N VAL A 132 1.13 10.01 7.39
CA VAL A 132 1.45 8.73 6.75
C VAL A 132 2.36 8.95 5.53
N THR A 133 2.06 9.94 4.68
CA THR A 133 2.91 10.32 3.54
C THR A 133 4.34 10.64 4.00
N SER A 134 4.49 11.42 5.06
CA SER A 134 5.81 11.74 5.65
C SER A 134 6.54 10.51 6.16
N CYS A 135 5.84 9.55 6.77
CA CYS A 135 6.44 8.27 7.16
C CYS A 135 6.87 7.46 5.92
N MET A 136 6.05 7.41 4.88
CA MET A 136 6.37 6.73 3.61
C MET A 136 7.57 7.35 2.90
N GLN A 137 7.76 8.68 2.97
CA GLN A 137 8.98 9.34 2.48
C GLN A 137 10.23 8.87 3.25
N THR A 138 10.14 8.71 4.58
CA THR A 138 11.24 8.17 5.40
C THR A 138 11.59 6.72 4.99
N VAL A 139 10.59 5.90 4.62
CA VAL A 139 10.83 4.53 4.12
C VAL A 139 11.69 4.54 2.85
N VAL A 140 11.44 5.49 1.94
CA VAL A 140 12.19 5.59 0.67
C VAL A 140 13.54 6.30 0.87
N ALA A 141 13.63 7.26 1.78
CA ALA A 141 14.86 8.01 2.00
C ALA A 141 15.94 7.18 2.72
N GLU A 142 15.56 6.40 3.74
CA GLU A 142 16.51 5.76 4.65
C GLU A 142 16.01 4.41 5.23
N GLY A 143 14.94 3.87 4.67
CA GLY A 143 14.31 2.63 5.14
C GLY A 143 14.42 1.48 4.16
N THR A 144 13.47 0.55 4.29
CA THR A 144 13.38 -0.64 3.42
C THR A 144 13.06 -0.31 1.96
N GLY A 145 12.69 0.92 1.65
CA GLY A 145 12.26 1.35 0.32
C GLY A 145 13.30 2.14 -0.48
N VAL A 146 14.54 2.20 -0.04
CA VAL A 146 15.61 3.01 -0.69
C VAL A 146 15.76 2.71 -2.19
N GLY A 147 15.60 1.45 -2.59
CA GLY A 147 15.64 1.06 -4.01
C GLY A 147 14.55 1.67 -4.90
N GLY A 148 13.50 2.23 -4.30
CA GLY A 148 12.41 2.92 -5.01
C GLY A 148 12.60 4.43 -5.13
N ALA A 149 13.74 4.99 -4.69
CA ALA A 149 14.01 6.41 -4.81
C ALA A 149 14.19 6.83 -6.27
N VAL A 150 13.61 7.95 -6.66
CA VAL A 150 13.71 8.52 -8.02
C VAL A 150 14.49 9.82 -7.95
N ASP A 151 15.55 9.92 -8.75
CA ASP A 151 16.41 11.10 -8.77
C ASP A 151 15.64 12.37 -9.16
N GLY A 152 15.79 13.40 -8.35
CA GLY A 152 15.11 14.70 -8.55
C GLY A 152 13.67 14.75 -8.02
N TYR A 153 13.16 13.68 -7.37
CA TYR A 153 11.79 13.67 -6.86
C TYR A 153 11.69 13.17 -5.42
N ASP A 154 10.77 13.77 -4.66
CA ASP A 154 10.34 13.20 -3.39
C ASP A 154 9.33 12.08 -3.63
N VAL A 155 9.70 10.86 -3.26
CA VAL A 155 8.84 9.67 -3.38
C VAL A 155 8.34 9.27 -2.01
N ALA A 156 7.05 9.03 -1.88
CA ALA A 156 6.44 8.33 -0.75
C ALA A 156 6.14 6.89 -1.17
N GLY A 157 6.68 5.90 -0.45
CA GLY A 157 6.51 4.51 -0.86
C GLY A 157 6.68 3.50 0.27
N LYS A 158 6.29 2.25 -0.01
CA LYS A 158 6.40 1.14 0.94
C LYS A 158 6.64 -0.17 0.21
N THR A 159 7.57 -0.94 0.72
CA THR A 159 7.81 -2.33 0.32
C THR A 159 6.78 -3.27 0.95
N GLY A 160 6.45 -4.34 0.26
CA GLY A 160 5.69 -5.47 0.78
C GLY A 160 6.38 -6.79 0.43
N THR A 161 6.29 -7.76 1.34
CA THR A 161 6.77 -9.11 1.11
C THR A 161 5.79 -10.07 1.76
N ALA A 162 5.14 -10.90 0.96
CA ALA A 162 4.24 -11.94 1.44
C ALA A 162 4.83 -13.32 1.10
N GLU A 163 4.76 -14.25 2.05
CA GLU A 163 5.06 -15.66 1.80
C GLU A 163 3.90 -16.28 1.01
N ARG A 164 4.22 -17.08 -0.01
CA ARG A 164 3.19 -17.78 -0.79
C ARG A 164 2.69 -19.01 -0.05
N ALA A 165 1.37 -19.19 -0.06
CA ALA A 165 0.76 -20.40 0.47
C ALA A 165 1.18 -21.63 -0.36
N ASP A 166 1.43 -22.74 0.34
CA ASP A 166 1.64 -24.06 -0.26
C ASP A 166 0.27 -24.76 -0.38
N GLU A 167 0.02 -25.45 -1.49
CA GLU A 167 -1.22 -26.19 -1.73
C GLU A 167 -1.45 -27.29 -0.69
N ASN A 168 -0.39 -27.80 -0.07
CA ASN A 168 -0.44 -28.81 0.98
C ASN A 168 -0.53 -28.20 2.39
N GLY A 169 -0.70 -26.89 2.50
CA GLY A 169 -0.74 -26.14 3.75
C GLY A 169 0.63 -25.55 4.15
N GLY A 170 0.58 -24.44 4.88
CA GLY A 170 1.78 -23.67 5.25
C GLY A 170 2.25 -22.72 4.14
N TYR A 171 3.56 -22.45 4.09
CA TYR A 171 4.15 -21.50 3.16
C TYR A 171 5.32 -22.12 2.39
N LEU A 172 5.46 -21.75 1.13
CA LEU A 172 6.58 -22.12 0.28
C LEU A 172 7.88 -21.47 0.80
N LYS A 173 8.98 -22.22 0.80
CA LYS A 173 10.27 -21.69 1.19
C LYS A 173 10.89 -20.91 0.02
N GLU A 174 11.50 -19.77 0.32
CA GLU A 174 12.23 -18.93 -0.67
C GLU A 174 11.35 -18.61 -1.91
N ASN A 175 10.08 -18.40 -1.68
CA ASN A 175 9.11 -18.09 -2.73
C ASN A 175 8.15 -17.04 -2.21
N TYR A 176 8.39 -15.78 -2.61
CA TYR A 176 7.69 -14.62 -2.08
C TYR A 176 6.92 -13.91 -3.19
N MET A 177 5.86 -13.25 -2.79
CA MET A 177 5.28 -12.16 -3.54
C MET A 177 5.91 -10.86 -3.04
N SER A 178 6.80 -10.28 -3.84
CA SER A 178 7.43 -9.00 -3.53
C SER A 178 6.65 -7.86 -4.15
N SER A 179 6.41 -6.81 -3.40
CA SER A 179 5.69 -5.65 -3.92
C SER A 179 6.35 -4.34 -3.51
N PHE A 180 6.11 -3.33 -4.31
CA PHE A 180 6.41 -1.94 -3.99
C PHE A 180 5.25 -1.06 -4.46
N MET A 181 4.81 -0.17 -3.59
CA MET A 181 3.81 0.84 -3.92
C MET A 181 4.29 2.21 -3.50
N GLY A 182 3.95 3.21 -4.28
CA GLY A 182 4.33 4.57 -3.95
C GLY A 182 3.77 5.57 -4.95
N PHE A 183 3.94 6.83 -4.61
CA PHE A 183 3.52 7.96 -5.44
C PHE A 183 4.56 9.08 -5.42
N ALA A 184 4.56 9.88 -6.46
CA ALA A 184 5.46 11.01 -6.62
C ALA A 184 4.79 12.14 -7.45
N PRO A 185 5.18 13.41 -7.22
CA PRO A 185 5.89 13.92 -6.03
C PRO A 185 5.08 13.73 -4.75
N ALA A 186 5.73 13.48 -3.61
CA ALA A 186 5.03 13.11 -2.37
C ALA A 186 4.06 14.20 -1.86
N GLN A 187 4.39 15.50 -2.06
CA GLN A 187 3.58 16.63 -1.59
C GLN A 187 2.50 17.08 -2.58
N SER A 188 2.62 16.70 -3.85
CA SER A 188 1.65 17.00 -4.89
C SER A 188 1.58 15.84 -5.88
N PRO A 189 1.02 14.70 -5.47
CA PRO A 189 1.06 13.45 -6.23
C PRO A 189 0.49 13.58 -7.64
N LYS A 190 1.22 13.07 -8.63
CA LYS A 190 0.83 13.03 -10.04
C LYS A 190 0.80 11.62 -10.58
N VAL A 191 1.64 10.76 -10.04
CA VAL A 191 1.73 9.36 -10.44
C VAL A 191 1.72 8.48 -9.19
N LEU A 192 0.89 7.46 -9.21
CA LEU A 192 0.93 6.34 -8.29
C LEU A 192 1.35 5.10 -9.09
N CYS A 193 2.26 4.32 -8.54
CA CYS A 193 2.67 3.06 -9.12
C CYS A 193 2.63 1.96 -8.06
N TYR A 194 2.05 0.83 -8.42
CA TYR A 194 2.07 -0.40 -7.64
C TYR A 194 2.60 -1.53 -8.50
N ILE A 195 3.63 -2.19 -8.02
CA ILE A 195 4.26 -3.36 -8.67
C ILE A 195 4.22 -4.53 -7.72
N THR A 196 3.85 -5.67 -8.23
CA THR A 196 3.97 -6.95 -7.55
C THR A 196 4.67 -7.95 -8.47
N LEU A 197 5.60 -8.71 -7.90
CA LEU A 197 6.36 -9.76 -8.56
C LEU A 197 6.10 -11.06 -7.81
N ASP A 198 5.57 -12.03 -8.52
CA ASP A 198 5.27 -13.35 -7.98
C ASP A 198 6.46 -14.30 -8.17
N GLY A 199 6.71 -15.14 -7.16
CA GLY A 199 7.76 -16.17 -7.25
C GLY A 199 9.18 -15.65 -7.07
N THR A 200 9.39 -14.54 -6.37
CA THR A 200 10.75 -14.02 -6.13
C THR A 200 11.48 -14.81 -5.03
N PRO A 201 12.79 -15.10 -5.21
CA PRO A 201 13.56 -15.87 -4.24
C PRO A 201 13.97 -15.05 -3.00
N SER A 202 13.92 -13.72 -3.08
CA SER A 202 14.24 -12.81 -1.97
C SER A 202 13.25 -11.67 -1.90
N GLY A 203 13.04 -11.17 -0.67
CA GLY A 203 11.91 -10.30 -0.33
C GLY A 203 11.88 -8.91 -0.94
N SER A 204 12.19 -7.89 -0.13
CA SER A 204 11.67 -6.52 -0.28
C SER A 204 12.18 -5.73 -1.50
N ASP A 205 13.36 -6.01 -2.04
CA ASP A 205 13.99 -5.11 -3.00
C ASP A 205 13.66 -5.43 -4.46
N ALA A 206 13.14 -6.63 -4.74
CA ALA A 206 12.90 -7.08 -6.10
C ALA A 206 11.91 -6.17 -6.87
N ALA A 207 10.89 -5.65 -6.21
CA ALA A 207 9.90 -4.77 -6.83
C ALA A 207 10.30 -3.27 -6.81
N ALA A 208 11.27 -2.88 -5.99
CA ALA A 208 11.67 -1.49 -5.83
C ALA A 208 12.39 -0.94 -7.08
N VAL A 209 13.28 -1.72 -7.68
CA VAL A 209 14.03 -1.32 -8.87
C VAL A 209 13.14 -1.10 -10.10
N PRO A 210 12.25 -2.03 -10.49
CA PRO A 210 11.30 -1.77 -11.58
C PRO A 210 10.34 -0.62 -11.24
N PHE A 211 9.92 -0.45 -9.97
CA PHE A 211 9.14 0.72 -9.57
C PHE A 211 9.88 2.02 -9.88
N GLN A 212 11.15 2.15 -9.47
CA GLN A 212 11.98 3.33 -9.74
C GLN A 212 12.00 3.68 -11.23
N SER A 213 12.26 2.68 -12.08
CA SER A 213 12.37 2.88 -13.53
C SER A 213 11.05 3.32 -14.16
N ILE A 214 9.94 2.69 -13.76
CA ILE A 214 8.60 3.02 -14.28
C ILE A 214 8.17 4.39 -13.79
N MET A 215 8.36 4.70 -12.50
CA MET A 215 8.01 5.98 -11.91
C MET A 215 8.80 7.12 -12.57
N ALA A 216 10.12 6.97 -12.74
CA ALA A 216 10.95 7.96 -13.41
C ALA A 216 10.48 8.25 -14.85
N SER A 217 10.21 7.18 -15.61
CA SER A 217 9.70 7.32 -16.98
C SER A 217 8.32 7.97 -17.04
N ALA A 218 7.42 7.62 -16.13
CA ALA A 218 6.08 8.20 -16.08
C ALA A 218 6.10 9.69 -15.74
N LEU A 219 6.93 10.09 -14.77
CA LEU A 219 7.09 11.50 -14.39
C LEU A 219 7.68 12.35 -15.53
N ASP A 220 8.65 11.78 -16.27
CA ASP A 220 9.26 12.43 -17.43
C ASP A 220 8.25 12.60 -18.58
N VAL A 221 7.53 11.53 -18.96
CA VAL A 221 6.51 11.57 -20.01
C VAL A 221 5.39 12.56 -19.69
N LEU A 222 5.00 12.68 -18.43
CA LEU A 222 3.98 13.63 -17.98
C LEU A 222 4.53 15.06 -17.78
N GLY A 223 5.81 15.29 -17.98
CA GLY A 223 6.43 16.60 -17.80
C GLY A 223 6.34 17.14 -16.37
N VAL A 224 6.35 16.24 -15.37
CA VAL A 224 6.25 16.64 -13.96
C VAL A 224 7.55 17.31 -13.53
N PRO A 225 7.52 18.54 -12.99
CA PRO A 225 8.74 19.22 -12.55
C PRO A 225 9.44 18.47 -11.40
N ARG A 226 10.76 18.49 -11.40
CA ARG A 226 11.57 17.96 -10.30
C ARG A 226 11.31 18.74 -9.01
N THR A 227 11.35 18.06 -7.87
CA THR A 227 11.08 18.63 -6.53
C THR A 227 12.32 18.75 -5.66
N LYS A 228 13.45 18.23 -6.12
CA LYS A 228 14.79 18.31 -5.51
C LYS A 228 15.83 18.82 -6.47
#